data_f2dc451293028f1ce2537e86705d4065
#
_entry.id   f2dc451293028f1ce2537e86705d4065
#
_cell.length_a   1.000
_cell.length_b   1.000
_cell.length_c   1.000
_cell.angle_alpha   90.00
_cell.angle_beta   90.00
_cell.angle_gamma   90.00
#
_symmetry.space_group_name_H-M   'P 1'
#
loop_
_entity.id
_entity.type
_entity.pdbx_description
1 polymer ?
#
loop_
_entity_poly.entity_id
_entity_poly.type
_entity_poly.pdbx_seq_one_letter_code
_entity_poly.pdbx_strand_id
1 'polypeptide(L)'
;MKELRSAQVTQGVEKAPARSLFHAMGYTKEELDRPLIGVVSAHSEIVPGHFNLDKVTEAVKAGVRMAGGTPIMIPAIGVCDGIAMGHVGMKYSLASRELIADSVETMTMAHALDGLVLVPNCDKIVPGMVMAAVRMNIPAVVCSGGAMMPGLVDNEEVSLSKMFEAVGARKANLIDDAKLQEYETNTCPGCGSCAGMYTANSMNCLCEAIGIALPGNGTIPNVSNGRMLLAKHAGMAIMELVEKDIKARDIINTRSIYNAVACDMALGCSSNSVLHLLAIANEAGVDLDLDIFNQISNKVPNLCHLAPAGSTHISDLNRAGGIAAVQAELAKKGLLDLDVMTATGKTLGENIKDAHVKDYNLIRPIDDPYSETGGIAVLWGNIAEDGCVVKRSAVDPEMLRHEGPARVFDSEEEAIETIYAGGIKPGDVVVIRYEGPKGGPGMREMLNPTSALAGMKLDKCVALITDGRFSGASRGASIGHVSPEAAAGGTFGLLKEGDIIEIDIPNNKVNAKVTDEEFAARRAAYVAPAPKITTGWLARYAKLVSSANTGAVMK
;
A
#
# COMPACT_ATOMS: atom_id res chain seq x y z
N MET A 1 -0.35 10.95 -36.97
CA MET A 1 -0.90 10.54 -35.66
C MET A 1 -1.11 9.04 -35.72
N LYS A 2 -0.80 8.30 -34.63
CA LYS A 2 -1.13 6.90 -34.52
C LYS A 2 -2.65 6.73 -34.50
N GLU A 3 -3.16 5.63 -35.03
CA GLU A 3 -4.58 5.33 -34.98
C GLU A 3 -5.02 5.15 -33.52
N LEU A 4 -6.08 5.87 -33.11
CA LEU A 4 -6.65 5.78 -31.76
C LEU A 4 -7.30 4.42 -31.56
N ARG A 5 -7.21 3.84 -30.36
CA ARG A 5 -7.89 2.59 -30.00
C ARG A 5 -9.40 2.75 -30.11
N SER A 6 -9.90 3.93 -29.71
CA SER A 6 -11.34 4.30 -29.79
C SER A 6 -11.88 4.32 -31.23
N ALA A 7 -11.05 4.39 -32.25
CA ALA A 7 -11.48 4.26 -33.64
C ALA A 7 -12.27 2.96 -33.90
N GLN A 8 -11.98 1.89 -33.14
CA GLN A 8 -12.69 0.63 -33.20
C GLN A 8 -14.18 0.74 -32.85
N VAL A 9 -14.61 1.78 -32.16
CA VAL A 9 -16.00 2.01 -31.73
C VAL A 9 -16.56 3.34 -32.24
N THR A 10 -15.70 4.26 -32.74
CA THR A 10 -16.13 5.59 -33.17
C THR A 10 -16.02 5.82 -34.69
N GLN A 11 -15.20 5.04 -35.44
CA GLN A 11 -14.90 5.30 -36.83
C GLN A 11 -15.50 4.19 -37.75
N GLY A 12 -15.78 4.57 -39.01
CA GLY A 12 -16.34 3.65 -40.05
C GLY A 12 -17.86 3.57 -40.03
N VAL A 13 -18.43 3.14 -41.16
CA VAL A 13 -19.89 3.04 -41.34
C VAL A 13 -20.47 1.94 -40.46
N GLU A 14 -19.77 0.84 -40.32
CA GLU A 14 -20.15 -0.32 -39.51
C GLU A 14 -20.21 -0.04 -38.01
N LYS A 15 -19.62 1.10 -37.54
CA LYS A 15 -19.66 1.54 -36.15
C LYS A 15 -20.81 2.53 -35.86
N ALA A 16 -21.68 2.81 -36.84
CA ALA A 16 -22.86 3.64 -36.62
C ALA A 16 -23.74 3.17 -35.43
N PRO A 17 -23.98 1.84 -35.22
CA PRO A 17 -24.71 1.39 -34.04
C PRO A 17 -24.03 1.77 -32.70
N ALA A 18 -22.69 1.64 -32.60
CA ALA A 18 -21.95 2.04 -31.40
C ALA A 18 -22.06 3.55 -31.16
N ARG A 19 -21.87 4.38 -32.22
CA ARG A 19 -22.03 5.84 -32.11
C ARG A 19 -23.43 6.26 -31.71
N SER A 20 -24.47 5.52 -32.18
CA SER A 20 -25.84 5.77 -31.76
C SER A 20 -26.04 5.61 -30.25
N LEU A 21 -25.33 4.65 -29.62
CA LEU A 21 -25.34 4.47 -28.16
C LEU A 21 -24.59 5.61 -27.45
N PHE A 22 -23.46 6.08 -28.01
CA PHE A 22 -22.79 7.26 -27.47
C PHE A 22 -23.69 8.51 -27.56
N HIS A 23 -24.37 8.71 -28.67
CA HIS A 23 -25.34 9.82 -28.82
C HIS A 23 -26.51 9.71 -27.82
N ALA A 24 -26.95 8.50 -27.49
CA ALA A 24 -27.98 8.29 -26.46
C ALA A 24 -27.54 8.74 -25.06
N MET A 25 -26.19 8.78 -24.78
CA MET A 25 -25.60 9.31 -23.57
C MET A 25 -25.24 10.81 -23.67
N GLY A 26 -25.57 11.46 -24.80
CA GLY A 26 -25.35 12.88 -25.02
C GLY A 26 -23.98 13.27 -25.62
N TYR A 27 -23.14 12.30 -25.99
CA TYR A 27 -21.88 12.63 -26.68
C TYR A 27 -22.14 13.13 -28.11
N THR A 28 -21.46 14.22 -28.49
CA THR A 28 -21.55 14.77 -29.83
C THR A 28 -20.56 14.09 -30.80
N LYS A 29 -20.74 14.34 -32.10
CA LYS A 29 -19.78 13.84 -33.09
C LYS A 29 -18.37 14.38 -32.85
N GLU A 30 -18.24 15.66 -32.51
CA GLU A 30 -16.97 16.34 -32.24
C GLU A 30 -16.27 15.72 -31.01
N GLU A 31 -17.00 15.25 -30.01
CA GLU A 31 -16.43 14.54 -28.86
C GLU A 31 -15.96 13.14 -29.24
N LEU A 32 -16.66 12.42 -30.12
CA LEU A 32 -16.28 11.08 -30.59
C LEU A 32 -15.12 11.10 -31.60
N ASP A 33 -14.81 12.25 -32.19
CA ASP A 33 -13.63 12.46 -33.06
C ASP A 33 -12.34 12.71 -32.24
N ARG A 34 -12.43 12.82 -30.91
CA ARG A 34 -11.31 13.03 -29.97
C ARG A 34 -10.91 11.75 -29.27
N PRO A 35 -9.68 11.69 -28.67
CA PRO A 35 -9.31 10.58 -27.80
C PRO A 35 -10.31 10.38 -26.67
N LEU A 36 -10.76 9.13 -26.46
CA LEU A 36 -11.65 8.75 -25.37
C LEU A 36 -10.82 8.36 -24.15
N ILE A 37 -10.87 9.16 -23.09
CA ILE A 37 -10.06 8.99 -21.88
C ILE A 37 -10.95 8.44 -20.76
N GLY A 38 -10.62 7.24 -20.27
CA GLY A 38 -11.26 6.70 -19.08
C GLY A 38 -10.77 7.42 -17.82
N VAL A 39 -11.68 7.99 -17.06
CA VAL A 39 -11.41 8.52 -15.72
C VAL A 39 -11.99 7.52 -14.72
N VAL A 40 -11.10 6.67 -14.20
CA VAL A 40 -11.47 5.57 -13.30
C VAL A 40 -11.55 6.12 -11.88
N SER A 41 -12.76 6.29 -11.37
CA SER A 41 -13.01 6.89 -10.05
C SER A 41 -13.47 5.84 -9.04
N ALA A 42 -12.80 5.80 -7.89
CA ALA A 42 -13.22 4.99 -6.75
C ALA A 42 -14.11 5.77 -5.77
N HIS A 43 -14.77 6.83 -6.22
CA HIS A 43 -15.69 7.60 -5.37
C HIS A 43 -16.70 6.70 -4.65
N SER A 44 -16.87 6.93 -3.33
CA SER A 44 -17.75 6.14 -2.47
C SER A 44 -18.04 6.92 -1.18
N GLU A 45 -19.26 6.79 -0.66
CA GLU A 45 -19.68 7.42 0.61
C GLU A 45 -19.28 6.60 1.84
N ILE A 46 -18.72 5.40 1.68
CA ILE A 46 -18.32 4.52 2.80
C ILE A 46 -16.82 4.55 3.10
N VAL A 47 -16.01 5.11 2.21
CA VAL A 47 -14.55 5.18 2.38
C VAL A 47 -14.14 6.64 2.58
N PRO A 48 -13.65 7.06 3.76
CA PRO A 48 -13.27 8.46 4.01
C PRO A 48 -12.28 9.02 3.00
N GLY A 49 -11.33 8.18 2.53
CA GLY A 49 -10.39 8.52 1.48
C GLY A 49 -11.04 8.77 0.11
N HIS A 50 -12.24 8.27 -0.11
CA HIS A 50 -12.94 8.32 -1.40
C HIS A 50 -14.14 9.28 -1.44
N PHE A 51 -14.56 9.76 -0.28
CA PHE A 51 -15.76 10.59 -0.15
C PHE A 51 -15.73 11.85 -1.02
N ASN A 52 -14.55 12.45 -1.24
CA ASN A 52 -14.37 13.67 -2.04
C ASN A 52 -13.81 13.39 -3.46
N LEU A 53 -13.73 12.13 -3.88
CA LEU A 53 -13.18 11.80 -5.21
C LEU A 53 -14.07 12.21 -6.37
N ASP A 54 -15.36 12.47 -6.15
CA ASP A 54 -16.26 13.07 -7.13
C ASP A 54 -15.70 14.41 -7.64
N LYS A 55 -15.26 15.29 -6.73
CA LYS A 55 -14.68 16.59 -7.06
C LYS A 55 -13.33 16.48 -7.76
N VAL A 56 -12.48 15.55 -7.29
CA VAL A 56 -11.19 15.26 -7.94
C VAL A 56 -11.43 14.73 -9.36
N THR A 57 -12.39 13.82 -9.53
CA THR A 57 -12.79 13.26 -10.83
C THR A 57 -13.27 14.35 -11.79
N GLU A 58 -14.12 15.28 -11.34
CA GLU A 58 -14.57 16.39 -12.19
C GLU A 58 -13.43 17.34 -12.54
N ALA A 59 -12.47 17.58 -11.64
CA ALA A 59 -11.28 18.36 -11.95
C ALA A 59 -10.38 17.66 -13.01
N VAL A 60 -10.19 16.34 -12.91
CA VAL A 60 -9.50 15.54 -13.95
C VAL A 60 -10.23 15.66 -15.29
N LYS A 61 -11.54 15.47 -15.33
CA LYS A 61 -12.35 15.58 -16.55
C LYS A 61 -12.23 16.98 -17.18
N ALA A 62 -12.20 18.03 -16.36
CA ALA A 62 -11.96 19.39 -16.85
C ALA A 62 -10.58 19.49 -17.53
N GLY A 63 -9.53 18.92 -16.93
CA GLY A 63 -8.18 18.89 -17.52
C GLY A 63 -8.13 18.15 -18.87
N VAL A 64 -8.79 16.98 -18.96
CA VAL A 64 -8.89 16.21 -20.21
C VAL A 64 -9.56 17.06 -21.32
N ARG A 65 -10.70 17.71 -21.00
CA ARG A 65 -11.41 18.58 -21.96
C ARG A 65 -10.56 19.78 -22.39
N MET A 66 -9.85 20.42 -21.46
CA MET A 66 -8.95 21.54 -21.75
C MET A 66 -7.84 21.16 -22.73
N ALA A 67 -7.36 19.90 -22.66
CA ALA A 67 -6.34 19.37 -23.54
C ALA A 67 -6.90 18.68 -24.81
N GLY A 68 -8.21 18.79 -25.08
CA GLY A 68 -8.83 18.33 -26.32
C GLY A 68 -9.27 16.86 -26.34
N GLY A 69 -9.35 16.20 -25.19
CA GLY A 69 -9.89 14.84 -25.06
C GLY A 69 -11.34 14.79 -24.63
N THR A 70 -11.95 13.61 -24.72
CA THR A 70 -13.30 13.30 -24.24
C THR A 70 -13.21 12.40 -23.04
N PRO A 71 -13.46 12.90 -21.81
CA PRO A 71 -13.40 12.10 -20.60
C PRO A 71 -14.66 11.27 -20.38
N ILE A 72 -14.47 10.00 -20.05
CA ILE A 72 -15.55 9.06 -19.72
C ILE A 72 -15.28 8.50 -18.32
N MET A 73 -16.17 8.79 -17.36
CA MET A 73 -16.02 8.27 -16.00
C MET A 73 -16.37 6.79 -15.94
N ILE A 74 -15.52 6.01 -15.29
CA ILE A 74 -15.68 4.58 -15.01
C ILE A 74 -15.63 4.39 -13.49
N PRO A 75 -16.63 3.74 -12.86
CA PRO A 75 -16.59 3.47 -11.43
C PRO A 75 -15.64 2.32 -11.10
N ALA A 76 -14.96 2.43 -9.97
CA ALA A 76 -14.24 1.34 -9.34
C ALA A 76 -14.71 1.16 -7.90
N ILE A 77 -14.64 -0.07 -7.39
CA ILE A 77 -14.96 -0.37 -6.00
C ILE A 77 -13.80 0.01 -5.07
N GLY A 78 -14.09 0.13 -3.78
CA GLY A 78 -13.07 0.30 -2.74
C GLY A 78 -13.54 -0.23 -1.40
N VAL A 79 -12.63 -0.82 -0.64
CA VAL A 79 -12.82 -1.25 0.75
C VAL A 79 -12.06 -0.31 1.65
N CYS A 80 -12.68 0.19 2.72
CA CYS A 80 -12.00 0.93 3.76
C CYS A 80 -11.38 -0.03 4.77
N ASP A 81 -10.06 -0.12 4.80
CA ASP A 81 -9.36 -1.00 5.72
C ASP A 81 -9.64 -0.65 7.19
N GLY A 82 -9.72 0.63 7.52
CA GLY A 82 -10.02 1.08 8.89
C GLY A 82 -11.41 0.64 9.39
N ILE A 83 -12.43 0.71 8.53
CA ILE A 83 -13.80 0.26 8.85
C ILE A 83 -13.87 -1.27 8.88
N ALA A 84 -13.13 -1.95 8.00
CA ALA A 84 -13.10 -3.40 7.92
C ALA A 84 -12.22 -4.07 9.00
N MET A 85 -11.41 -3.29 9.74
CA MET A 85 -10.45 -3.79 10.73
C MET A 85 -11.14 -4.53 11.87
N GLY A 86 -10.56 -5.67 12.28
CA GLY A 86 -11.00 -6.43 13.45
C GLY A 86 -12.26 -7.29 13.25
N HIS A 87 -12.73 -7.48 11.99
CA HIS A 87 -13.81 -8.42 11.69
C HIS A 87 -13.60 -9.09 10.33
N VAL A 88 -14.50 -9.99 9.94
CA VAL A 88 -14.39 -10.78 8.69
C VAL A 88 -14.27 -9.91 7.42
N GLY A 89 -14.76 -8.67 7.46
CA GLY A 89 -14.67 -7.71 6.36
C GLY A 89 -13.23 -7.44 5.91
N MET A 90 -12.25 -7.52 6.84
CA MET A 90 -10.84 -7.27 6.53
C MET A 90 -10.25 -8.30 5.56
N LYS A 91 -10.79 -9.49 5.48
CA LYS A 91 -10.41 -10.52 4.50
C LYS A 91 -10.72 -10.09 3.06
N TYR A 92 -11.71 -9.22 2.85
CA TYR A 92 -12.06 -8.69 1.52
C TYR A 92 -11.13 -7.57 1.05
N SER A 93 -10.40 -6.93 1.95
CA SER A 93 -9.54 -5.79 1.62
C SER A 93 -8.50 -6.14 0.55
N LEU A 94 -7.53 -7.02 0.81
CA LEU A 94 -6.52 -7.38 -0.20
C LEU A 94 -7.14 -8.08 -1.40
N ALA A 95 -8.11 -8.96 -1.19
CA ALA A 95 -8.77 -9.66 -2.28
C ALA A 95 -9.50 -8.70 -3.26
N SER A 96 -9.93 -7.51 -2.80
CA SER A 96 -10.53 -6.49 -3.67
C SER A 96 -9.52 -5.88 -4.66
N ARG A 97 -8.22 -5.91 -4.39
CA ARG A 97 -7.17 -5.43 -5.30
C ARG A 97 -7.26 -6.11 -6.67
N GLU A 98 -7.45 -7.42 -6.67
CA GLU A 98 -7.58 -8.22 -7.89
C GLU A 98 -8.89 -7.87 -8.65
N LEU A 99 -10.02 -7.78 -7.93
CA LEU A 99 -11.30 -7.37 -8.54
C LEU A 99 -11.23 -5.97 -9.16
N ILE A 100 -10.52 -5.05 -8.52
CA ILE A 100 -10.32 -3.71 -9.06
C ILE A 100 -9.53 -3.79 -10.36
N ALA A 101 -8.41 -4.53 -10.38
CA ALA A 101 -7.59 -4.70 -11.57
C ALA A 101 -8.40 -5.29 -12.72
N ASP A 102 -9.13 -6.37 -12.48
CA ASP A 102 -9.94 -7.07 -13.47
C ASP A 102 -11.11 -6.21 -13.99
N SER A 103 -11.78 -5.46 -13.11
CA SER A 103 -12.90 -4.59 -13.51
C SER A 103 -12.44 -3.41 -14.36
N VAL A 104 -11.32 -2.77 -14.00
CA VAL A 104 -10.76 -1.66 -14.77
C VAL A 104 -10.28 -2.13 -16.13
N GLU A 105 -9.60 -3.28 -16.21
CA GLU A 105 -9.22 -3.91 -17.47
C GLU A 105 -10.45 -4.19 -18.33
N THR A 106 -11.47 -4.86 -17.77
CA THR A 106 -12.69 -5.24 -18.48
C THR A 106 -13.37 -4.02 -19.10
N MET A 107 -13.60 -2.97 -18.32
CA MET A 107 -14.26 -1.76 -18.81
C MET A 107 -13.45 -1.05 -19.90
N THR A 108 -12.14 -0.95 -19.70
CA THR A 108 -11.24 -0.25 -20.62
C THR A 108 -11.11 -0.96 -21.95
N MET A 109 -10.92 -2.27 -21.93
CA MET A 109 -10.72 -3.08 -23.13
C MET A 109 -11.99 -3.24 -23.93
N ALA A 110 -13.13 -3.50 -23.26
CA ALA A 110 -14.43 -3.65 -23.92
C ALA A 110 -14.89 -2.38 -24.65
N HIS A 111 -14.52 -1.19 -24.16
CA HIS A 111 -14.92 0.08 -24.73
C HIS A 111 -13.80 0.81 -25.51
N ALA A 112 -12.67 0.12 -25.71
CA ALA A 112 -11.54 0.59 -26.53
C ALA A 112 -11.05 2.00 -26.17
N LEU A 113 -10.86 2.31 -24.87
CA LEU A 113 -10.39 3.61 -24.41
C LEU A 113 -8.92 3.84 -24.79
N ASP A 114 -8.56 5.08 -25.09
CA ASP A 114 -7.22 5.48 -25.57
C ASP A 114 -6.20 5.66 -24.46
N GLY A 115 -6.64 6.05 -23.27
CA GLY A 115 -5.82 6.25 -22.08
C GLY A 115 -6.65 6.34 -20.81
N LEU A 116 -5.99 6.32 -19.65
CA LEU A 116 -6.63 6.32 -18.35
C LEU A 116 -6.08 7.39 -17.41
N VAL A 117 -6.95 8.07 -16.67
CA VAL A 117 -6.60 8.72 -15.43
C VAL A 117 -7.23 7.94 -14.30
N LEU A 118 -6.39 7.39 -13.42
CA LEU A 118 -6.78 6.55 -12.29
C LEU A 118 -6.93 7.43 -11.06
N VAL A 119 -8.11 7.42 -10.43
CA VAL A 119 -8.45 8.27 -9.28
C VAL A 119 -8.74 7.41 -8.04
N PRO A 120 -7.72 6.76 -7.48
CA PRO A 120 -7.79 6.02 -6.22
C PRO A 120 -7.48 6.91 -5.01
N ASN A 121 -7.57 6.37 -3.79
CA ASN A 121 -6.95 6.99 -2.63
C ASN A 121 -6.68 6.07 -1.43
N CYS A 122 -7.22 4.84 -1.40
CA CYS A 122 -7.07 3.96 -0.24
C CYS A 122 -6.23 2.72 -0.57
N ASP A 123 -5.89 1.94 0.43
CA ASP A 123 -4.80 0.97 0.53
C ASP A 123 -4.65 0.00 -0.65
N LYS A 124 -5.75 -0.63 -1.07
CA LYS A 124 -5.72 -1.69 -2.10
C LYS A 124 -6.20 -1.19 -3.46
N ILE A 125 -6.84 -0.02 -3.47
CA ILE A 125 -7.38 0.59 -4.69
C ILE A 125 -6.24 1.17 -5.52
N VAL A 126 -5.28 1.83 -4.88
CA VAL A 126 -4.09 2.38 -5.56
C VAL A 126 -3.34 1.28 -6.31
N PRO A 127 -2.83 0.21 -5.66
CA PRO A 127 -2.12 -0.84 -6.38
C PRO A 127 -3.01 -1.59 -7.37
N GLY A 128 -4.29 -1.84 -7.07
CA GLY A 128 -5.20 -2.52 -8.00
C GLY A 128 -5.39 -1.76 -9.32
N MET A 129 -5.53 -0.44 -9.26
CA MET A 129 -5.63 0.39 -10.46
C MET A 129 -4.30 0.45 -11.23
N VAL A 130 -3.16 0.51 -10.54
CA VAL A 130 -1.84 0.49 -11.20
C VAL A 130 -1.58 -0.86 -11.86
N MET A 131 -1.95 -1.98 -11.21
CA MET A 131 -1.89 -3.33 -11.81
C MET A 131 -2.67 -3.39 -13.12
N ALA A 132 -3.90 -2.86 -13.17
CA ALA A 132 -4.68 -2.79 -14.40
C ALA A 132 -3.97 -1.99 -15.49
N ALA A 133 -3.43 -0.81 -15.17
CA ALA A 133 -2.75 0.05 -16.14
C ALA A 133 -1.54 -0.64 -16.78
N VAL A 134 -0.69 -1.30 -15.97
CA VAL A 134 0.50 -2.00 -16.50
C VAL A 134 0.14 -3.28 -17.24
N ARG A 135 -0.91 -4.01 -16.81
CA ARG A 135 -1.43 -5.18 -17.49
C ARG A 135 -1.89 -4.86 -18.90
N MET A 136 -2.71 -3.82 -19.06
CA MET A 136 -3.22 -3.35 -20.36
C MET A 136 -2.15 -2.65 -21.20
N ASN A 137 -1.15 -2.07 -20.59
CA ASN A 137 -0.06 -1.34 -21.23
C ASN A 137 -0.54 -0.26 -22.22
N ILE A 138 -1.43 0.60 -21.74
CA ILE A 138 -1.88 1.81 -22.44
C ILE A 138 -1.41 3.06 -21.68
N PRO A 139 -1.47 4.28 -22.28
CA PRO A 139 -1.19 5.50 -21.53
C PRO A 139 -2.02 5.63 -20.27
N ALA A 140 -1.37 5.91 -19.12
CA ALA A 140 -2.05 6.02 -17.85
C ALA A 140 -1.36 7.02 -16.91
N VAL A 141 -2.15 7.72 -16.10
CA VAL A 141 -1.70 8.63 -15.04
C VAL A 141 -2.48 8.35 -13.78
N VAL A 142 -1.80 8.24 -12.63
CA VAL A 142 -2.45 8.17 -11.32
C VAL A 142 -2.63 9.58 -10.76
N CYS A 143 -3.84 9.88 -10.30
CA CYS A 143 -4.20 11.11 -9.59
C CYS A 143 -4.93 10.75 -8.30
N SER A 144 -4.18 10.51 -7.24
CA SER A 144 -4.75 10.13 -5.94
C SER A 144 -5.57 11.24 -5.30
N GLY A 145 -6.50 10.89 -4.42
CA GLY A 145 -7.32 11.86 -3.70
C GLY A 145 -6.56 12.71 -2.69
N GLY A 146 -5.41 12.24 -2.20
CA GLY A 146 -4.60 12.93 -1.20
C GLY A 146 -4.92 12.55 0.25
N ALA A 147 -3.99 12.80 1.17
CA ALA A 147 -4.13 12.52 2.58
C ALA A 147 -5.11 13.47 3.27
N MET A 148 -5.81 12.99 4.32
CA MET A 148 -6.50 13.87 5.26
C MET A 148 -5.48 14.65 6.12
N MET A 149 -5.93 15.75 6.68
CA MET A 149 -5.16 16.45 7.72
C MET A 149 -5.15 15.62 9.01
N PRO A 150 -4.11 15.71 9.85
CA PRO A 150 -4.16 15.12 11.19
C PRO A 150 -5.28 15.76 12.03
N GLY A 151 -5.81 14.98 12.97
CA GLY A 151 -6.71 15.48 13.99
C GLY A 151 -5.97 16.21 15.11
N LEU A 152 -6.70 16.78 16.05
CA LEU A 152 -6.13 17.49 17.19
C LEU A 152 -6.82 17.04 18.48
N VAL A 153 -6.05 16.50 19.42
CA VAL A 153 -6.50 16.12 20.77
C VAL A 153 -5.44 16.60 21.77
N ASP A 154 -5.84 17.29 22.83
CA ASP A 154 -4.94 17.91 23.82
C ASP A 154 -3.86 18.83 23.19
N ASN A 155 -4.15 19.52 22.10
CA ASN A 155 -3.20 20.31 21.28
C ASN A 155 -2.06 19.48 20.63
N GLU A 156 -2.19 18.15 20.57
CA GLU A 156 -1.29 17.27 19.84
C GLU A 156 -1.95 16.81 18.54
N GLU A 157 -1.17 16.81 17.45
CA GLU A 157 -1.62 16.22 16.20
C GLU A 157 -1.73 14.70 16.35
N VAL A 158 -2.87 14.15 15.93
CA VAL A 158 -3.18 12.73 16.04
C VAL A 158 -3.66 12.15 14.70
N SER A 159 -3.53 10.83 14.56
CA SER A 159 -4.03 10.11 13.41
C SER A 159 -4.66 8.78 13.84
N LEU A 160 -5.21 8.03 12.91
CA LEU A 160 -6.01 6.82 13.17
C LEU A 160 -5.30 5.79 14.09
N SER A 161 -3.98 5.65 14.02
CA SER A 161 -3.23 4.77 14.95
C SER A 161 -3.45 5.16 16.41
N LYS A 162 -3.52 6.46 16.69
CA LYS A 162 -3.76 6.96 18.05
C LYS A 162 -5.15 6.61 18.58
N MET A 163 -6.16 6.56 17.70
CA MET A 163 -7.50 6.09 18.07
C MET A 163 -7.49 4.61 18.51
N PHE A 164 -6.77 3.75 17.78
CA PHE A 164 -6.63 2.34 18.18
C PHE A 164 -5.87 2.18 19.50
N GLU A 165 -4.83 2.99 19.75
CA GLU A 165 -4.14 3.04 21.04
C GLU A 165 -5.07 3.50 22.16
N ALA A 166 -5.94 4.50 21.92
CA ALA A 166 -6.91 4.99 22.88
C ALA A 166 -7.93 3.90 23.28
N VAL A 167 -8.36 3.05 22.35
CA VAL A 167 -9.19 1.89 22.66
C VAL A 167 -8.47 0.93 23.62
N GLY A 168 -7.19 0.64 23.40
CA GLY A 168 -6.36 -0.15 24.30
C GLY A 168 -6.24 0.47 25.69
N ALA A 169 -5.95 1.79 25.74
CA ALA A 169 -5.84 2.56 26.97
C ALA A 169 -7.18 2.58 27.76
N ARG A 170 -8.32 2.67 27.05
CA ARG A 170 -9.64 2.61 27.69
C ARG A 170 -9.93 1.24 28.31
N LYS A 171 -9.59 0.14 27.60
CA LYS A 171 -9.73 -1.23 28.10
C LYS A 171 -8.83 -1.48 29.32
N ALA A 172 -7.66 -0.85 29.37
CA ALA A 172 -6.74 -0.88 30.52
C ALA A 172 -7.13 0.10 31.65
N ASN A 173 -8.26 0.82 31.53
CA ASN A 173 -8.73 1.84 32.47
C ASN A 173 -7.74 3.00 32.71
N LEU A 174 -6.91 3.32 31.71
CA LEU A 174 -5.97 4.45 31.72
C LEU A 174 -6.62 5.77 31.29
N ILE A 175 -7.72 5.72 30.55
CA ILE A 175 -8.57 6.84 30.17
C ILE A 175 -10.04 6.49 30.41
N ASP A 176 -10.90 7.49 30.53
CA ASP A 176 -12.34 7.33 30.68
C ASP A 176 -13.10 7.39 29.34
N ASP A 177 -14.43 7.23 29.39
CA ASP A 177 -15.28 7.25 28.20
C ASP A 177 -15.33 8.64 27.55
N ALA A 178 -15.25 9.70 28.33
CA ALA A 178 -15.25 11.08 27.81
C ALA A 178 -13.99 11.35 26.98
N LYS A 179 -12.83 10.89 27.45
CA LYS A 179 -11.57 11.03 26.71
C LYS A 179 -11.56 10.15 25.45
N LEU A 180 -12.10 8.93 25.52
CA LEU A 180 -12.27 8.09 24.34
C LEU A 180 -13.15 8.75 23.28
N GLN A 181 -14.27 9.34 23.69
CA GLN A 181 -15.19 10.07 22.82
C GLN A 181 -14.51 11.30 22.16
N GLU A 182 -13.63 11.98 22.87
CA GLU A 182 -12.84 13.10 22.33
C GLU A 182 -11.93 12.61 21.20
N TYR A 183 -11.21 11.48 21.39
CA TYR A 183 -10.41 10.85 20.33
C TYR A 183 -11.28 10.46 19.15
N GLU A 184 -12.43 9.80 19.39
CA GLU A 184 -13.33 9.32 18.35
C GLU A 184 -13.81 10.43 17.42
N THR A 185 -14.12 11.59 17.97
CA THR A 185 -14.68 12.71 17.19
C THR A 185 -13.62 13.59 16.52
N ASN A 186 -12.37 13.58 17.01
CA ASN A 186 -11.35 14.54 16.56
C ASN A 186 -10.17 13.90 15.82
N THR A 187 -9.98 12.58 15.86
CA THR A 187 -8.80 11.92 15.25
C THR A 187 -8.80 11.99 13.73
N CYS A 188 -9.98 11.91 13.10
CA CYS A 188 -10.12 11.92 11.64
C CYS A 188 -10.99 13.13 11.22
N PRO A 189 -10.42 14.34 11.04
CA PRO A 189 -11.18 15.58 10.96
C PRO A 189 -11.80 15.86 9.58
N GLY A 190 -11.58 15.00 8.57
CA GLY A 190 -12.08 15.25 7.22
C GLY A 190 -11.83 14.12 6.23
N CYS A 191 -12.05 14.41 4.96
CA CYS A 191 -11.83 13.45 3.87
C CYS A 191 -10.35 13.36 3.49
N GLY A 192 -9.97 12.22 2.93
CA GLY A 192 -8.62 11.88 2.50
C GLY A 192 -8.21 10.48 2.97
N SER A 193 -7.10 9.97 2.47
CA SER A 193 -6.44 8.79 3.04
C SER A 193 -5.92 9.12 4.45
N CYS A 194 -5.52 8.11 5.23
CA CYS A 194 -5.01 8.33 6.57
C CYS A 194 -3.88 9.37 6.60
N ALA A 195 -3.74 10.15 7.71
CA ALA A 195 -2.77 11.24 7.77
C ALA A 195 -1.30 10.78 7.87
N GLY A 196 -1.03 9.57 8.38
CA GLY A 196 0.32 9.01 8.56
C GLY A 196 0.87 8.28 7.32
N MET A 197 2.13 7.79 7.40
CA MET A 197 2.77 6.96 6.38
C MET A 197 2.30 5.50 6.52
N TYR A 198 1.00 5.30 6.36
CA TYR A 198 0.33 4.00 6.31
C TYR A 198 0.24 3.53 4.86
N THR A 199 -0.42 2.41 4.59
CA THR A 199 -0.39 1.76 3.27
C THR A 199 -0.89 2.66 2.14
N ALA A 200 -2.02 3.37 2.32
CA ALA A 200 -2.57 4.27 1.31
C ALA A 200 -1.55 5.33 0.87
N ASN A 201 -0.97 6.07 1.84
CA ASN A 201 0.00 7.11 1.54
C ASN A 201 1.33 6.55 1.06
N SER A 202 1.77 5.38 1.56
CA SER A 202 2.93 4.68 1.00
C SER A 202 2.74 4.47 -0.50
N MET A 203 1.62 3.89 -0.92
CA MET A 203 1.36 3.64 -2.35
C MET A 203 1.15 4.93 -3.15
N ASN A 204 0.50 5.96 -2.58
CA ASN A 204 0.36 7.27 -3.23
C ASN A 204 1.72 7.94 -3.48
N CYS A 205 2.65 7.86 -2.51
CA CYS A 205 4.02 8.35 -2.63
C CYS A 205 4.83 7.50 -3.62
N LEU A 206 4.67 6.17 -3.59
CA LEU A 206 5.38 5.28 -4.50
C LEU A 206 4.88 5.38 -5.95
N CYS A 207 3.62 5.74 -6.20
CA CYS A 207 3.15 6.09 -7.55
C CYS A 207 3.89 7.32 -8.12
N GLU A 208 4.21 8.31 -7.27
CA GLU A 208 5.04 9.45 -7.66
C GLU A 208 6.50 9.01 -7.86
N ALA A 209 7.05 8.20 -6.94
CA ALA A 209 8.41 7.72 -6.99
C ALA A 209 8.72 6.85 -8.22
N ILE A 210 7.78 5.98 -8.63
CA ILE A 210 7.88 5.13 -9.83
C ILE A 210 7.66 5.93 -11.13
N GLY A 211 7.07 7.12 -11.00
CA GLY A 211 6.85 8.05 -12.11
C GLY A 211 5.46 7.98 -12.78
N ILE A 212 4.54 7.11 -12.33
CA ILE A 212 3.18 6.98 -12.93
C ILE A 212 2.20 8.08 -12.45
N ALA A 213 2.60 8.90 -11.49
CA ALA A 213 1.86 10.04 -11.01
C ALA A 213 2.67 11.34 -11.14
N LEU A 214 2.00 12.48 -11.16
CA LEU A 214 2.65 13.79 -11.20
C LEU A 214 3.29 14.13 -9.85
N PRO A 215 4.36 14.96 -9.82
CA PRO A 215 4.95 15.48 -8.58
C PRO A 215 3.91 16.14 -7.67
N GLY A 216 3.94 15.80 -6.39
CA GLY A 216 2.97 16.23 -5.37
C GLY A 216 1.78 15.27 -5.20
N ASN A 217 1.66 14.24 -6.03
CA ASN A 217 0.56 13.27 -5.91
C ASN A 217 0.49 12.62 -4.53
N GLY A 218 1.63 12.20 -3.99
CA GLY A 218 1.70 11.47 -2.73
C GLY A 218 1.43 12.33 -1.50
N THR A 219 1.66 13.65 -1.57
CA THR A 219 1.76 14.47 -0.35
C THR A 219 0.81 15.66 -0.27
N ILE A 220 0.31 16.21 -1.39
CA ILE A 220 -0.65 17.30 -1.35
C ILE A 220 -1.93 16.84 -0.63
N PRO A 221 -2.38 17.52 0.45
CA PRO A 221 -3.60 17.13 1.17
C PRO A 221 -4.86 17.16 0.29
N ASN A 222 -5.84 16.31 0.62
CA ASN A 222 -7.10 16.20 -0.09
C ASN A 222 -7.86 17.54 -0.16
N VAL A 223 -7.92 18.26 0.96
CA VAL A 223 -8.68 19.52 1.09
C VAL A 223 -7.97 20.75 0.52
N SER A 224 -6.75 20.59 0.03
CA SER A 224 -5.96 21.67 -0.56
C SER A 224 -6.43 22.03 -1.97
N ASN A 225 -6.42 23.34 -2.32
CA ASN A 225 -6.59 23.77 -3.71
C ASN A 225 -5.53 23.17 -4.64
N GLY A 226 -4.32 22.93 -4.15
CA GLY A 226 -3.26 22.24 -4.87
C GLY A 226 -3.69 20.87 -5.40
N ARG A 227 -4.54 20.14 -4.67
CA ARG A 227 -5.11 18.86 -5.13
C ARG A 227 -5.97 19.04 -6.39
N MET A 228 -6.81 20.08 -6.43
CA MET A 228 -7.64 20.36 -7.60
C MET A 228 -6.81 20.83 -8.80
N LEU A 229 -5.74 21.57 -8.58
CA LEU A 229 -4.81 21.96 -9.63
C LEU A 229 -4.08 20.73 -10.19
N LEU A 230 -3.56 19.87 -9.31
CA LEU A 230 -2.91 18.61 -9.69
C LEU A 230 -3.85 17.72 -10.52
N ALA A 231 -5.11 17.59 -10.12
CA ALA A 231 -6.11 16.80 -10.82
C ALA A 231 -6.34 17.30 -12.26
N LYS A 232 -6.43 18.62 -12.47
CA LYS A 232 -6.52 19.20 -13.81
C LYS A 232 -5.25 18.93 -14.63
N HIS A 233 -4.07 19.07 -14.03
CA HIS A 233 -2.81 18.78 -14.71
C HIS A 233 -2.69 17.28 -15.06
N ALA A 234 -3.18 16.36 -14.21
CA ALA A 234 -3.21 14.93 -14.55
C ALA A 234 -4.11 14.66 -15.77
N GLY A 235 -5.28 15.34 -15.84
CA GLY A 235 -6.14 15.30 -17.01
C GLY A 235 -5.52 15.88 -18.28
N MET A 236 -4.62 16.86 -18.16
CA MET A 236 -3.87 17.38 -19.31
C MET A 236 -2.72 16.44 -19.67
N ALA A 237 -2.00 15.90 -18.68
CA ALA A 237 -0.85 15.03 -18.89
C ALA A 237 -1.21 13.73 -19.64
N ILE A 238 -2.36 13.12 -19.35
CA ILE A 238 -2.78 11.91 -20.07
C ILE A 238 -2.93 12.16 -21.58
N MET A 239 -3.35 13.35 -21.98
CA MET A 239 -3.48 13.70 -23.39
C MET A 239 -2.11 13.77 -24.09
N GLU A 240 -1.10 14.29 -23.40
CA GLU A 240 0.29 14.31 -23.89
C GLU A 240 0.85 12.87 -24.01
N LEU A 241 0.58 12.01 -23.02
CA LEU A 241 1.00 10.60 -23.07
C LEU A 241 0.34 9.85 -24.24
N VAL A 242 -0.95 10.09 -24.49
CA VAL A 242 -1.67 9.49 -25.64
C VAL A 242 -1.09 9.99 -26.96
N GLU A 243 -0.81 11.29 -27.10
CA GLU A 243 -0.21 11.87 -28.31
C GLU A 243 1.19 11.29 -28.58
N LYS A 244 2.02 11.16 -27.53
CA LYS A 244 3.38 10.61 -27.62
C LYS A 244 3.45 9.09 -27.62
N ASP A 245 2.33 8.39 -27.45
CA ASP A 245 2.22 6.94 -27.29
C ASP A 245 3.09 6.39 -26.11
N ILE A 246 3.23 7.18 -25.04
CA ILE A 246 3.93 6.76 -23.81
C ILE A 246 2.98 5.90 -22.97
N LYS A 247 3.30 4.63 -22.84
CA LYS A 247 2.45 3.63 -22.18
C LYS A 247 2.88 3.38 -20.74
N ALA A 248 2.03 2.71 -19.98
CA ALA A 248 2.30 2.41 -18.58
C ALA A 248 3.63 1.64 -18.37
N ARG A 249 4.01 0.70 -19.25
CA ARG A 249 5.28 -0.06 -19.13
C ARG A 249 6.51 0.70 -19.61
N ASP A 250 6.34 1.82 -20.35
CA ASP A 250 7.46 2.73 -20.64
C ASP A 250 7.87 3.48 -19.38
N ILE A 251 6.93 3.70 -18.46
CA ILE A 251 7.13 4.35 -17.16
C ILE A 251 7.48 3.30 -16.10
N ILE A 252 6.66 2.26 -15.96
CA ILE A 252 6.82 1.21 -14.94
C ILE A 252 7.63 0.06 -15.53
N ASN A 253 8.91 0.00 -15.20
CA ASN A 253 9.88 -0.98 -15.63
C ASN A 253 10.87 -1.28 -14.49
N THR A 254 11.85 -2.15 -14.69
CA THR A 254 12.81 -2.54 -13.66
C THR A 254 13.50 -1.34 -13.00
N ARG A 255 13.93 -0.34 -13.80
CA ARG A 255 14.66 0.83 -13.31
C ARG A 255 13.78 1.71 -12.41
N SER A 256 12.56 2.00 -12.84
CA SER A 256 11.62 2.83 -12.08
C SER A 256 11.07 2.12 -10.84
N ILE A 257 10.89 0.78 -10.88
CA ILE A 257 10.54 -0.03 -9.71
C ILE A 257 11.67 0.03 -8.67
N TYR A 258 12.94 -0.06 -9.07
CA TYR A 258 14.08 0.08 -8.15
C TYR A 258 14.13 1.47 -7.54
N ASN A 259 13.82 2.53 -8.29
CA ASN A 259 13.66 3.89 -7.74
C ASN A 259 12.53 3.94 -6.70
N ALA A 260 11.41 3.26 -6.95
CA ALA A 260 10.31 3.19 -5.98
C ALA A 260 10.74 2.45 -4.71
N VAL A 261 11.46 1.32 -4.82
CA VAL A 261 12.01 0.60 -3.65
C VAL A 261 12.99 1.48 -2.89
N ALA A 262 13.85 2.25 -3.57
CA ALA A 262 14.77 3.18 -2.91
C ALA A 262 14.01 4.27 -2.12
N CYS A 263 12.96 4.85 -2.71
CA CYS A 263 12.11 5.81 -2.02
C CYS A 263 11.33 5.17 -0.86
N ASP A 264 10.87 3.92 -1.00
CA ASP A 264 10.22 3.14 0.05
C ASP A 264 11.13 2.99 1.29
N MET A 265 12.41 2.66 1.06
CA MET A 265 13.43 2.56 2.12
C MET A 265 13.68 3.92 2.80
N ALA A 266 13.81 4.99 2.03
CA ALA A 266 14.09 6.33 2.55
C ALA A 266 12.92 6.91 3.36
N LEU A 267 11.70 6.65 2.94
CA LEU A 267 10.47 7.13 3.59
C LEU A 267 10.07 6.29 4.81
N GLY A 268 10.53 5.03 4.90
CA GLY A 268 10.04 4.08 5.90
C GLY A 268 8.55 3.80 5.74
N CYS A 269 8.13 3.41 4.54
CA CYS A 269 6.75 3.12 4.19
C CYS A 269 6.15 1.93 4.98
N SER A 270 4.90 1.59 4.71
CA SER A 270 4.25 0.39 5.24
C SER A 270 4.88 -0.88 4.67
N SER A 271 5.02 -1.94 5.47
CA SER A 271 5.43 -3.27 4.96
C SER A 271 4.54 -3.79 3.82
N ASN A 272 3.30 -3.32 3.73
CA ASN A 272 2.41 -3.65 2.62
C ASN A 272 2.90 -3.13 1.25
N SER A 273 3.77 -2.11 1.22
CA SER A 273 4.36 -1.62 -0.04
C SER A 273 5.15 -2.72 -0.76
N VAL A 274 5.87 -3.56 -0.01
CA VAL A 274 6.60 -4.72 -0.55
C VAL A 274 5.65 -5.63 -1.32
N LEU A 275 4.53 -6.03 -0.70
CA LEU A 275 3.53 -6.88 -1.32
C LEU A 275 2.94 -6.25 -2.60
N HIS A 276 2.69 -4.94 -2.57
CA HIS A 276 2.07 -4.25 -3.70
C HIS A 276 3.05 -3.96 -4.84
N LEU A 277 4.32 -3.65 -4.53
CA LEU A 277 5.36 -3.50 -5.55
C LEU A 277 5.64 -4.83 -6.27
N LEU A 278 5.67 -5.96 -5.54
CA LEU A 278 5.77 -7.30 -6.13
C LEU A 278 4.58 -7.58 -7.07
N ALA A 279 3.37 -7.23 -6.67
CA ALA A 279 2.18 -7.42 -7.51
C ALA A 279 2.21 -6.55 -8.78
N ILE A 280 2.61 -5.28 -8.66
CA ILE A 280 2.77 -4.37 -9.81
C ILE A 280 3.89 -4.88 -10.74
N ALA A 281 5.01 -5.34 -10.19
CA ALA A 281 6.12 -5.90 -10.95
C ALA A 281 5.67 -7.16 -11.73
N ASN A 282 4.90 -8.06 -11.09
CA ASN A 282 4.33 -9.22 -11.75
C ASN A 282 3.47 -8.83 -12.97
N GLU A 283 2.58 -7.84 -12.85
CA GLU A 283 1.76 -7.35 -13.96
C GLU A 283 2.58 -6.63 -15.05
N ALA A 284 3.68 -5.98 -14.66
CA ALA A 284 4.58 -5.33 -15.59
C ALA A 284 5.51 -6.32 -16.34
N GLY A 285 5.58 -7.57 -15.88
CA GLY A 285 6.53 -8.57 -16.38
C GLY A 285 7.97 -8.29 -15.93
N VAL A 286 8.13 -7.63 -14.78
CA VAL A 286 9.42 -7.34 -14.15
C VAL A 286 9.72 -8.39 -13.09
N ASP A 287 10.89 -8.99 -13.20
CA ASP A 287 11.39 -9.94 -12.19
C ASP A 287 11.86 -9.15 -10.96
N LEU A 288 11.08 -9.20 -9.90
CA LEU A 288 11.34 -8.56 -8.61
C LEU A 288 11.17 -9.59 -7.51
N ASP A 289 12.23 -9.88 -6.78
CA ASP A 289 12.22 -10.75 -5.62
C ASP A 289 12.42 -9.96 -4.30
N LEU A 290 12.22 -10.64 -3.17
CA LEU A 290 12.36 -10.04 -1.86
C LEU A 290 13.81 -9.64 -1.52
N ASP A 291 14.82 -10.29 -2.09
CA ASP A 291 16.22 -9.99 -1.80
C ASP A 291 16.62 -8.60 -2.32
N ILE A 292 16.03 -8.15 -3.42
CA ILE A 292 16.23 -6.81 -3.98
C ILE A 292 15.87 -5.72 -2.95
N PHE A 293 14.84 -5.94 -2.13
CA PHE A 293 14.48 -4.99 -1.08
C PHE A 293 15.60 -4.83 -0.06
N ASN A 294 16.24 -5.92 0.38
CA ASN A 294 17.38 -5.85 1.29
C ASN A 294 18.63 -5.28 0.62
N GLN A 295 18.91 -5.66 -0.64
CA GLN A 295 20.04 -5.10 -1.38
C GLN A 295 19.95 -3.58 -1.50
N ILE A 296 18.76 -3.05 -1.74
CA ILE A 296 18.51 -1.60 -1.81
C ILE A 296 18.50 -1.01 -0.39
N SER A 297 17.83 -1.63 0.59
CA SER A 297 17.78 -1.19 1.98
C SER A 297 19.17 -1.03 2.62
N ASN A 298 20.13 -1.88 2.25
CA ASN A 298 21.50 -1.79 2.73
C ASN A 298 22.29 -0.61 2.15
N LYS A 299 21.81 0.04 1.09
CA LYS A 299 22.46 1.16 0.40
C LYS A 299 21.74 2.48 0.60
N VAL A 300 20.45 2.42 0.84
CA VAL A 300 19.56 3.58 0.95
C VAL A 300 19.23 3.83 2.40
N PRO A 301 19.64 4.98 2.97
CA PRO A 301 19.37 5.31 4.35
C PRO A 301 17.89 5.69 4.56
N ASN A 302 17.40 5.57 5.81
CA ASN A 302 16.09 6.07 6.18
C ASN A 302 16.17 7.57 6.50
N LEU A 303 15.45 8.38 5.72
CA LEU A 303 15.48 9.85 5.80
C LEU A 303 14.26 10.46 6.49
N CYS A 304 13.18 9.69 6.69
CA CYS A 304 11.92 10.21 7.22
C CYS A 304 11.36 9.33 8.33
N HIS A 305 10.89 9.96 9.41
CA HIS A 305 10.16 9.30 10.49
C HIS A 305 8.77 9.93 10.64
N LEU A 306 7.83 9.47 9.79
CA LEU A 306 6.42 9.86 9.88
C LEU A 306 5.64 8.86 10.76
N ALA A 307 4.48 9.27 11.25
CA ALA A 307 3.59 8.38 12.00
C ALA A 307 3.35 7.05 11.23
N PRO A 308 3.51 5.86 11.87
CA PRO A 308 3.64 5.61 13.31
C PRO A 308 5.09 5.62 13.85
N ALA A 309 6.13 5.73 13.00
CA ALA A 309 7.53 5.73 13.41
C ALA A 309 7.94 7.03 14.12
N GLY A 310 7.27 8.13 13.82
CA GLY A 310 7.44 9.44 14.43
C GLY A 310 6.11 10.13 14.68
N SER A 311 6.15 11.43 15.02
CA SER A 311 4.97 12.25 15.33
C SER A 311 4.49 13.09 14.14
N THR A 312 5.24 13.16 13.04
CA THR A 312 4.91 13.98 11.86
C THR A 312 4.01 13.23 10.87
N HIS A 313 3.30 13.98 10.02
CA HIS A 313 2.28 13.47 9.12
C HIS A 313 2.61 13.79 7.64
N ILE A 314 1.80 13.30 6.72
CA ILE A 314 1.99 13.51 5.26
C ILE A 314 1.89 15.00 4.89
N SER A 315 1.04 15.77 5.58
CA SER A 315 0.97 17.22 5.38
C SER A 315 2.29 17.94 5.70
N ASP A 316 3.03 17.43 6.69
CA ASP A 316 4.35 17.95 7.05
C ASP A 316 5.38 17.62 5.99
N LEU A 317 5.36 16.37 5.51
CA LEU A 317 6.22 15.94 4.39
C LEU A 317 5.99 16.81 3.14
N ASN A 318 4.72 17.15 2.85
CA ASN A 318 4.40 18.07 1.77
C ASN A 318 5.04 19.46 1.96
N ARG A 319 4.98 20.01 3.19
CA ARG A 319 5.61 21.30 3.53
C ARG A 319 7.13 21.23 3.44
N ALA A 320 7.73 20.10 3.79
CA ALA A 320 9.18 19.88 3.74
C ALA A 320 9.74 19.70 2.32
N GLY A 321 8.88 19.60 1.30
CA GLY A 321 9.29 19.49 -0.10
C GLY A 321 8.76 18.22 -0.81
N GLY A 322 8.06 17.34 -0.09
CA GLY A 322 7.39 16.16 -0.65
C GLY A 322 8.36 15.09 -1.18
N ILE A 323 7.85 14.24 -2.03
CA ILE A 323 8.61 13.11 -2.58
C ILE A 323 9.75 13.60 -3.48
N ALA A 324 9.53 14.67 -4.26
CA ALA A 324 10.57 15.23 -5.10
C ALA A 324 11.81 15.67 -4.29
N ALA A 325 11.64 16.20 -3.07
CA ALA A 325 12.76 16.56 -2.19
C ALA A 325 13.49 15.32 -1.66
N VAL A 326 12.77 14.25 -1.31
CA VAL A 326 13.39 12.96 -0.91
C VAL A 326 14.19 12.38 -2.09
N GLN A 327 13.63 12.38 -3.28
CA GLN A 327 14.32 11.93 -4.49
C GLN A 327 15.57 12.77 -4.80
N ALA A 328 15.50 14.09 -4.59
CA ALA A 328 16.65 14.97 -4.75
C ALA A 328 17.77 14.65 -3.75
N GLU A 329 17.44 14.30 -2.50
CA GLU A 329 18.42 13.84 -1.51
C GLU A 329 19.08 12.52 -1.94
N LEU A 330 18.28 11.54 -2.38
CA LEU A 330 18.79 10.25 -2.85
C LEU A 330 19.68 10.40 -4.11
N ALA A 331 19.31 11.31 -5.01
CA ALA A 331 20.06 11.58 -6.24
C ALA A 331 21.48 12.11 -5.97
N LYS A 332 21.73 12.81 -4.85
CA LYS A 332 23.06 13.31 -4.47
C LYS A 332 24.10 12.19 -4.35
N LYS A 333 23.68 10.96 -4.01
CA LYS A 333 24.57 9.78 -3.91
C LYS A 333 24.38 8.78 -5.05
N GLY A 334 23.66 9.16 -6.12
CA GLY A 334 23.44 8.28 -7.27
C GLY A 334 22.59 7.05 -6.95
N LEU A 335 21.69 7.16 -5.97
CA LEU A 335 20.83 6.06 -5.51
C LEU A 335 19.56 5.87 -6.36
N LEU A 336 19.35 6.75 -7.36
CA LEU A 336 18.22 6.71 -8.28
C LEU A 336 18.70 6.74 -9.72
N ASP A 337 17.97 6.06 -10.60
CA ASP A 337 18.09 6.21 -12.04
C ASP A 337 17.26 7.41 -12.50
N LEU A 338 17.94 8.48 -12.91
CA LEU A 338 17.33 9.76 -13.27
C LEU A 338 16.79 9.81 -14.69
N ASP A 339 17.15 8.85 -15.54
CA ASP A 339 16.76 8.82 -16.96
C ASP A 339 15.44 8.06 -17.19
N VAL A 340 14.76 7.59 -16.14
CA VAL A 340 13.48 6.93 -16.27
C VAL A 340 12.39 7.90 -16.71
N MET A 341 11.53 7.46 -17.64
CA MET A 341 10.37 8.21 -18.11
C MET A 341 9.31 8.32 -17.02
N THR A 342 8.58 9.43 -16.99
CA THR A 342 7.49 9.65 -16.04
C THR A 342 6.21 10.11 -16.73
N ALA A 343 5.12 10.15 -15.97
CA ALA A 343 3.80 10.62 -16.41
C ALA A 343 3.76 12.13 -16.79
N THR A 344 4.83 12.88 -16.53
CA THR A 344 4.97 14.26 -17.01
C THR A 344 5.45 14.34 -18.46
N GLY A 345 5.74 13.20 -19.11
CA GLY A 345 6.37 13.16 -20.43
C GLY A 345 7.84 13.60 -20.42
N LYS A 346 8.45 13.67 -19.23
CA LYS A 346 9.85 14.03 -18.97
C LYS A 346 10.52 12.94 -18.11
N THR A 347 11.85 12.99 -18.02
CA THR A 347 12.59 12.10 -17.12
C THR A 347 12.43 12.49 -15.65
N LEU A 348 12.76 11.55 -14.75
CA LEU A 348 12.79 11.82 -13.32
C LEU A 348 13.76 12.98 -12.99
N GLY A 349 14.96 12.96 -13.58
CA GLY A 349 15.96 14.00 -13.36
C GLY A 349 15.48 15.39 -13.74
N GLU A 350 14.73 15.51 -14.85
CA GLU A 350 14.12 16.80 -15.26
C GLU A 350 13.04 17.26 -14.27
N ASN A 351 12.28 16.32 -13.67
CA ASN A 351 11.23 16.67 -12.72
C ASN A 351 11.78 17.16 -11.37
N ILE A 352 12.91 16.60 -10.90
CA ILE A 352 13.46 16.91 -9.58
C ILE A 352 14.61 17.92 -9.58
N LYS A 353 15.02 18.44 -10.74
CA LYS A 353 16.21 19.33 -10.90
C LYS A 353 16.21 20.54 -9.97
N ASP A 354 15.04 21.11 -9.69
CA ASP A 354 14.86 22.27 -8.83
C ASP A 354 14.31 21.90 -7.43
N ALA A 355 14.12 20.60 -7.17
CA ALA A 355 13.60 20.11 -5.90
C ALA A 355 14.66 20.17 -4.81
N HIS A 356 14.27 20.58 -3.62
CA HIS A 356 15.16 20.64 -2.45
C HIS A 356 14.36 20.46 -1.16
N VAL A 357 15.04 19.99 -0.13
CA VAL A 357 14.48 19.88 1.22
C VAL A 357 14.30 21.28 1.81
N LYS A 358 13.09 21.56 2.32
CA LYS A 358 12.74 22.83 2.98
C LYS A 358 12.80 22.73 4.50
N ASP A 359 12.76 21.51 5.06
CA ASP A 359 12.86 21.23 6.48
C ASP A 359 13.67 19.95 6.71
N TYR A 360 14.92 20.11 7.11
CA TYR A 360 15.85 19.02 7.41
C TYR A 360 15.58 18.32 8.76
N ASN A 361 14.68 18.83 9.60
CA ASN A 361 14.23 18.09 10.78
C ASN A 361 13.26 16.98 10.42
N LEU A 362 12.60 17.08 9.27
CA LEU A 362 11.61 16.12 8.79
C LEU A 362 12.19 15.19 7.72
N ILE A 363 12.83 15.75 6.69
CA ILE A 363 13.59 14.99 5.69
C ILE A 363 15.07 15.18 6.02
N ARG A 364 15.69 14.18 6.64
CA ARG A 364 17.10 14.26 7.06
C ARG A 364 18.03 14.39 5.86
N PRO A 365 19.17 15.09 6.01
CA PRO A 365 20.20 15.07 4.98
C PRO A 365 20.68 13.64 4.71
N ILE A 366 21.05 13.35 3.46
CA ILE A 366 21.54 12.04 3.06
C ILE A 366 22.83 11.62 3.82
N ASP A 367 23.58 12.59 4.35
CA ASP A 367 24.81 12.39 5.13
C ASP A 367 24.58 12.33 6.66
N ASP A 368 23.33 12.58 7.12
CA ASP A 368 22.93 12.50 8.53
C ASP A 368 21.51 11.92 8.65
N PRO A 369 21.30 10.65 8.24
CA PRO A 369 19.98 10.00 8.23
C PRO A 369 19.54 9.57 9.63
N TYR A 370 18.27 9.18 9.76
CA TYR A 370 17.78 8.49 10.97
C TYR A 370 18.41 7.10 11.13
N SER A 371 18.70 6.42 10.03
CA SER A 371 19.36 5.12 9.98
C SER A 371 20.16 5.01 8.68
N GLU A 372 21.36 4.44 8.75
CA GLU A 372 22.19 4.14 7.57
C GLU A 372 21.55 3.10 6.63
N THR A 373 20.55 2.37 7.09
CA THR A 373 19.80 1.39 6.30
C THR A 373 18.34 1.78 6.20
N GLY A 374 17.68 1.25 5.18
CA GLY A 374 16.27 1.55 4.88
C GLY A 374 15.28 1.18 5.98
N GLY A 375 14.10 1.77 5.90
CA GLY A 375 13.03 1.63 6.89
C GLY A 375 12.32 0.27 6.87
N ILE A 376 12.58 -0.60 5.88
CA ILE A 376 12.00 -1.94 5.75
C ILE A 376 13.12 -2.97 5.67
N ALA A 377 12.91 -4.15 6.28
CA ALA A 377 13.78 -5.31 6.16
C ALA A 377 12.98 -6.57 5.83
N VAL A 378 13.59 -7.46 5.05
CA VAL A 378 13.10 -8.81 4.80
C VAL A 378 13.95 -9.78 5.60
N LEU A 379 13.31 -10.71 6.32
CA LEU A 379 13.99 -11.71 7.14
C LEU A 379 13.73 -13.09 6.55
N TRP A 380 14.70 -13.99 6.73
CA TRP A 380 14.62 -15.41 6.34
C TRP A 380 15.03 -16.31 7.49
N GLY A 381 14.58 -17.55 7.44
CA GLY A 381 14.96 -18.57 8.39
C GLY A 381 14.09 -19.81 8.28
N ASN A 382 14.26 -20.74 9.22
CA ASN A 382 13.58 -22.03 9.18
C ASN A 382 12.05 -21.96 9.38
N ILE A 383 11.52 -20.80 9.76
CA ILE A 383 10.07 -20.54 9.88
C ILE A 383 9.55 -19.56 8.82
N ALA A 384 10.42 -19.04 7.96
CA ALA A 384 10.10 -18.14 6.86
C ALA A 384 11.09 -18.41 5.70
N GLU A 385 10.98 -19.58 5.10
CA GLU A 385 11.93 -20.09 4.09
C GLU A 385 11.94 -19.20 2.84
N ASP A 386 10.76 -18.66 2.47
CA ASP A 386 10.57 -17.73 1.34
C ASP A 386 10.50 -16.26 1.79
N GLY A 387 10.82 -15.98 3.06
CA GLY A 387 10.94 -14.66 3.62
C GLY A 387 9.70 -14.16 4.36
N CYS A 388 9.93 -13.09 5.14
CA CYS A 388 8.90 -12.30 5.82
C CYS A 388 9.37 -10.85 5.92
N VAL A 389 8.46 -9.92 6.25
CA VAL A 389 8.72 -8.48 6.15
C VAL A 389 8.47 -7.79 7.49
N VAL A 390 9.37 -6.85 7.84
CA VAL A 390 9.22 -6.00 9.02
C VAL A 390 9.46 -4.52 8.68
N LYS A 391 8.63 -3.63 9.24
CA LYS A 391 8.87 -2.19 9.21
C LYS A 391 9.92 -1.83 10.26
N ARG A 392 11.19 -1.93 9.86
CA ARG A 392 12.35 -1.72 10.72
C ARG A 392 12.35 -0.35 11.39
N SER A 393 11.94 0.70 10.67
CA SER A 393 11.89 2.08 11.18
C SER A 393 10.90 2.29 12.34
N ALA A 394 9.99 1.34 12.59
CA ALA A 394 9.01 1.40 13.68
C ALA A 394 9.32 0.43 14.83
N VAL A 395 10.48 -0.26 14.77
CA VAL A 395 10.93 -1.19 15.80
C VAL A 395 11.81 -0.45 16.82
N ASP A 396 11.54 -0.63 18.11
CA ASP A 396 12.40 -0.09 19.16
C ASP A 396 13.81 -0.72 19.05
N PRO A 397 14.89 0.05 19.21
CA PRO A 397 16.26 -0.48 19.13
C PRO A 397 16.53 -1.70 20.00
N GLU A 398 15.89 -1.81 21.16
CA GLU A 398 16.03 -2.96 22.08
C GLU A 398 15.38 -4.23 21.50
N MET A 399 14.40 -4.10 20.60
CA MET A 399 13.66 -5.19 19.95
C MET A 399 14.21 -5.57 18.58
N LEU A 400 15.27 -4.94 18.10
CA LEU A 400 15.92 -5.33 16.83
C LEU A 400 16.53 -6.74 16.91
N ARG A 401 16.87 -7.19 18.13
CA ARG A 401 17.19 -8.58 18.45
C ARG A 401 16.32 -9.03 19.60
N HIS A 402 15.62 -10.14 19.41
CA HIS A 402 14.71 -10.67 20.40
C HIS A 402 14.74 -12.19 20.39
N GLU A 403 14.63 -12.79 21.55
CA GLU A 403 14.47 -14.23 21.71
C GLU A 403 13.42 -14.50 22.78
N GLY A 404 12.45 -15.35 22.47
CA GLY A 404 11.41 -15.66 23.44
C GLY A 404 10.51 -16.84 23.06
N PRO A 405 9.71 -17.32 24.01
CA PRO A 405 8.79 -18.42 23.78
C PRO A 405 7.63 -18.00 22.88
N ALA A 406 7.29 -18.85 21.93
CA ALA A 406 6.13 -18.69 21.06
C ALA A 406 4.82 -18.84 21.86
N ARG A 407 3.91 -17.90 21.67
CA ARG A 407 2.50 -17.97 22.07
C ARG A 407 1.69 -18.13 20.80
N VAL A 408 1.20 -19.33 20.53
CA VAL A 408 0.69 -19.75 19.22
C VAL A 408 -0.83 -19.67 19.16
N PHE A 409 -1.35 -18.97 18.14
CA PHE A 409 -2.77 -18.76 17.89
C PHE A 409 -3.09 -19.04 16.42
N ASP A 410 -4.26 -19.62 16.15
CA ASP A 410 -4.72 -19.93 14.79
C ASP A 410 -5.72 -18.90 14.23
N SER A 411 -5.90 -17.79 14.96
CA SER A 411 -6.70 -16.64 14.54
C SER A 411 -6.26 -15.35 15.25
N GLU A 412 -6.59 -14.20 14.64
CA GLU A 412 -6.41 -12.88 15.27
C GLU A 412 -7.27 -12.76 16.53
N GLU A 413 -8.49 -13.30 16.50
CA GLU A 413 -9.47 -13.23 17.58
C GLU A 413 -8.94 -13.85 18.87
N GLU A 414 -8.40 -15.08 18.78
CA GLU A 414 -7.81 -15.79 19.94
C GLU A 414 -6.61 -15.03 20.53
N ALA A 415 -5.76 -14.49 19.65
CA ALA A 415 -4.60 -13.71 20.08
C ALA A 415 -5.03 -12.43 20.83
N ILE A 416 -6.02 -11.69 20.32
CA ILE A 416 -6.53 -10.46 20.95
C ILE A 416 -7.18 -10.76 22.30
N GLU A 417 -8.01 -11.80 22.40
CA GLU A 417 -8.63 -12.22 23.67
C GLU A 417 -7.57 -12.53 24.72
N THR A 418 -6.53 -13.27 24.34
CA THR A 418 -5.44 -13.63 25.25
C THR A 418 -4.61 -12.42 25.68
N ILE A 419 -4.32 -11.47 24.74
CA ILE A 419 -3.60 -10.24 25.07
C ILE A 419 -4.39 -9.43 26.11
N TYR A 420 -5.69 -9.19 25.88
CA TYR A 420 -6.51 -8.41 26.82
C TYR A 420 -6.75 -9.10 28.16
N ALA A 421 -6.75 -10.44 28.18
CA ALA A 421 -6.82 -11.21 29.43
C ALA A 421 -5.51 -11.18 30.25
N GLY A 422 -4.43 -10.52 29.75
CA GLY A 422 -3.13 -10.51 30.41
C GLY A 422 -2.36 -11.82 30.30
N GLY A 423 -2.70 -12.64 29.30
CA GLY A 423 -2.07 -13.94 29.05
C GLY A 423 -0.70 -13.82 28.36
N ILE A 424 -0.34 -12.66 27.80
CA ILE A 424 0.95 -12.38 27.17
C ILE A 424 1.87 -11.67 28.16
N LYS A 425 3.12 -12.07 28.21
CA LYS A 425 4.11 -11.58 29.16
C LYS A 425 5.30 -10.91 28.43
N PRO A 426 6.04 -10.02 29.10
CA PRO A 426 7.31 -9.53 28.57
C PRO A 426 8.24 -10.68 28.17
N GLY A 427 8.81 -10.60 26.98
CA GLY A 427 9.66 -11.62 26.40
C GLY A 427 8.96 -12.60 25.45
N ASP A 428 7.64 -12.68 25.46
CA ASP A 428 6.89 -13.57 24.55
C ASP A 428 7.01 -13.17 23.09
N VAL A 429 6.85 -14.16 22.19
CA VAL A 429 6.65 -13.97 20.75
C VAL A 429 5.26 -14.46 20.37
N VAL A 430 4.35 -13.54 20.05
CA VAL A 430 2.99 -13.86 19.62
C VAL A 430 3.03 -14.35 18.17
N VAL A 431 2.57 -15.56 17.91
CA VAL A 431 2.53 -16.21 16.60
C VAL A 431 1.08 -16.38 16.17
N ILE A 432 0.67 -15.71 15.08
CA ILE A 432 -0.70 -15.78 14.54
C ILE A 432 -0.64 -16.46 13.18
N ARG A 433 -1.24 -17.65 13.08
CA ARG A 433 -1.19 -18.51 11.88
C ARG A 433 -2.52 -18.52 11.14
N TYR A 434 -2.48 -19.05 9.90
CA TYR A 434 -3.65 -19.25 9.03
C TYR A 434 -4.41 -17.94 8.74
N GLU A 435 -3.70 -16.83 8.68
CA GLU A 435 -4.21 -15.54 8.25
C GLU A 435 -3.54 -15.05 6.93
N GLY A 436 -2.81 -15.94 6.26
CA GLY A 436 -2.15 -15.70 4.97
C GLY A 436 -3.10 -15.60 3.77
N PRO A 437 -2.54 -15.46 2.54
CA PRO A 437 -3.32 -15.31 1.30
C PRO A 437 -4.38 -16.37 1.11
N LYS A 438 -4.05 -17.66 1.34
CA LYS A 438 -4.96 -18.81 1.21
C LYS A 438 -5.68 -19.12 2.51
N GLY A 439 -4.95 -19.14 3.62
CA GLY A 439 -5.44 -19.60 4.93
C GLY A 439 -6.43 -18.64 5.57
N GLY A 440 -6.22 -17.32 5.37
CA GLY A 440 -7.12 -16.28 5.85
C GLY A 440 -8.58 -16.42 5.39
N PRO A 441 -8.95 -16.62 4.10
CA PRO A 441 -8.23 -16.11 2.94
C PRO A 441 -8.25 -14.60 2.84
N GLY A 442 -7.44 -14.04 1.94
CA GLY A 442 -7.35 -12.60 1.72
C GLY A 442 -6.30 -11.92 2.59
N MET A 443 -5.44 -12.69 3.28
CA MET A 443 -4.27 -12.16 3.99
C MET A 443 -4.62 -10.94 4.85
N ARG A 444 -5.53 -11.14 5.84
CA ARG A 444 -6.09 -10.02 6.63
C ARG A 444 -5.00 -9.14 7.24
N GLU A 445 -5.27 -7.85 7.26
CA GLU A 445 -4.42 -6.86 7.89
C GLU A 445 -4.84 -6.66 9.35
N MET A 446 -3.91 -6.80 10.28
CA MET A 446 -4.18 -6.75 11.70
C MET A 446 -3.56 -5.49 12.33
N LEU A 447 -4.35 -4.73 13.07
CA LEU A 447 -3.91 -3.60 13.88
C LEU A 447 -4.25 -3.81 15.36
N ASN A 448 -5.34 -4.52 15.65
CA ASN A 448 -5.80 -4.72 17.02
C ASN A 448 -4.76 -5.40 17.92
N PRO A 449 -4.06 -6.48 17.51
CA PRO A 449 -3.04 -7.11 18.37
C PRO A 449 -1.89 -6.16 18.68
N THR A 450 -1.37 -5.43 17.68
CA THR A 450 -0.25 -4.50 17.86
C THR A 450 -0.65 -3.29 18.72
N SER A 451 -1.86 -2.76 18.53
CA SER A 451 -2.38 -1.65 19.32
C SER A 451 -2.72 -2.06 20.75
N ALA A 452 -3.20 -3.29 20.95
CA ALA A 452 -3.44 -3.84 22.29
C ALA A 452 -2.14 -3.93 23.09
N LEU A 453 -1.08 -4.49 22.49
CA LEU A 453 0.25 -4.54 23.14
C LEU A 453 0.79 -3.13 23.44
N ALA A 454 0.65 -2.19 22.50
CA ALA A 454 1.08 -0.81 22.70
C ALA A 454 0.29 -0.13 23.84
N GLY A 455 -1.04 -0.31 23.88
CA GLY A 455 -1.89 0.21 24.94
C GLY A 455 -1.57 -0.38 26.32
N MET A 456 -1.10 -1.63 26.38
CA MET A 456 -0.66 -2.31 27.59
C MET A 456 0.82 -2.11 27.91
N LYS A 457 1.55 -1.30 27.11
CA LYS A 457 2.99 -1.02 27.25
C LYS A 457 3.87 -2.27 27.10
N LEU A 458 3.47 -3.20 26.25
CA LEU A 458 4.19 -4.43 25.93
C LEU A 458 4.90 -4.38 24.57
N ASP A 459 4.67 -3.35 23.77
CA ASP A 459 5.22 -3.16 22.41
C ASP A 459 6.76 -3.08 22.34
N LYS A 460 7.40 -2.82 23.49
CA LYS A 460 8.87 -2.77 23.64
C LYS A 460 9.50 -4.07 24.18
N CYS A 461 8.71 -5.11 24.41
CA CYS A 461 9.22 -6.34 25.00
C CYS A 461 8.50 -7.61 24.53
N VAL A 462 7.56 -7.49 23.60
CA VAL A 462 6.84 -8.58 22.93
C VAL A 462 6.94 -8.41 21.43
N ALA A 463 7.29 -9.48 20.71
CA ALA A 463 7.25 -9.49 19.26
C ALA A 463 5.99 -10.19 18.74
N LEU A 464 5.59 -9.86 17.50
CA LEU A 464 4.48 -10.53 16.80
C LEU A 464 4.97 -11.06 15.45
N ILE A 465 4.57 -12.27 15.10
CA ILE A 465 4.85 -12.87 13.78
C ILE A 465 3.58 -13.48 13.20
N THR A 466 3.34 -13.27 11.89
CA THR A 466 2.15 -13.79 11.20
C THR A 466 2.41 -14.09 9.73
N ASP A 467 1.68 -15.06 9.18
CA ASP A 467 1.55 -15.28 7.74
C ASP A 467 0.51 -14.35 7.08
N GLY A 468 -0.26 -13.61 7.90
CA GLY A 468 -1.07 -12.49 7.48
C GLY A 468 -0.25 -11.19 7.34
N ARG A 469 -0.90 -10.05 7.59
CA ARG A 469 -0.27 -8.71 7.53
C ARG A 469 -0.51 -7.93 8.82
N PHE A 470 0.42 -7.06 9.14
CA PHE A 470 0.17 -5.99 10.10
C PHE A 470 -0.12 -4.68 9.37
N SER A 471 -0.97 -3.86 9.96
CA SER A 471 -1.30 -2.53 9.44
C SER A 471 -0.05 -1.67 9.32
N GLY A 472 0.00 -0.80 8.30
CA GLY A 472 1.02 0.23 8.18
C GLY A 472 1.05 1.21 9.37
N ALA A 473 -0.01 1.22 10.19
CA ALA A 473 -0.11 1.97 11.44
C ALA A 473 0.49 1.23 12.66
N SER A 474 0.94 -0.02 12.49
CA SER A 474 1.57 -0.81 13.57
C SER A 474 2.97 -0.30 13.90
N ARG A 475 3.33 -0.39 15.18
CA ARG A 475 4.70 -0.17 15.68
C ARG A 475 5.14 -1.36 16.53
N GLY A 476 6.44 -1.43 16.84
CA GLY A 476 7.06 -2.56 17.53
C GLY A 476 7.54 -3.65 16.56
N ALA A 477 8.08 -4.73 17.09
CA ALA A 477 8.60 -5.86 16.33
C ALA A 477 7.45 -6.71 15.73
N SER A 478 6.80 -6.17 14.69
CA SER A 478 5.66 -6.79 14.01
C SER A 478 6.09 -7.31 12.65
N ILE A 479 6.28 -8.64 12.54
CA ILE A 479 6.82 -9.34 11.38
C ILE A 479 5.66 -10.03 10.66
N GLY A 480 5.36 -9.60 9.45
CA GLY A 480 4.28 -10.15 8.64
C GLY A 480 4.75 -10.84 7.37
N HIS A 481 3.78 -11.29 6.57
CA HIS A 481 4.03 -11.90 5.25
C HIS A 481 4.87 -13.18 5.31
N VAL A 482 4.85 -13.92 6.43
CA VAL A 482 5.63 -15.16 6.55
C VAL A 482 5.28 -16.09 5.38
N SER A 483 6.29 -16.47 4.66
CA SER A 483 6.19 -17.33 3.47
C SER A 483 7.17 -18.50 3.57
N PRO A 484 6.72 -19.72 3.19
CA PRO A 484 5.36 -20.12 2.85
C PRO A 484 4.40 -20.00 4.05
N GLU A 485 3.13 -19.61 3.76
CA GLU A 485 2.10 -19.52 4.80
C GLU A 485 1.75 -20.89 5.44
N ALA A 486 1.22 -20.90 6.65
CA ALA A 486 0.84 -22.13 7.36
C ALA A 486 -0.14 -23.01 6.55
N ALA A 487 -1.12 -22.40 5.89
CA ALA A 487 -2.11 -23.11 5.07
C ALA A 487 -1.53 -23.71 3.78
N ALA A 488 -0.38 -23.23 3.31
CA ALA A 488 0.35 -23.80 2.17
C ALA A 488 1.37 -24.88 2.60
N GLY A 489 1.42 -25.26 3.88
CA GLY A 489 2.32 -26.26 4.43
C GLY A 489 3.70 -25.71 4.83
N GLY A 490 3.86 -24.40 4.97
CA GLY A 490 5.07 -23.78 5.50
C GLY A 490 5.42 -24.26 6.92
N THR A 491 6.71 -24.25 7.25
CA THR A 491 7.22 -24.65 8.58
C THR A 491 6.61 -23.79 9.70
N PHE A 492 6.22 -22.56 9.40
CA PHE A 492 5.48 -21.69 10.31
C PHE A 492 4.21 -22.34 10.90
N GLY A 493 3.51 -23.18 10.10
CA GLY A 493 2.35 -23.94 10.56
C GLY A 493 2.66 -25.05 11.57
N LEU A 494 3.94 -25.44 11.71
CA LEU A 494 4.40 -26.52 12.60
C LEU A 494 4.87 -26.03 13.98
N LEU A 495 4.88 -24.71 14.21
CA LEU A 495 5.26 -24.13 15.50
C LEU A 495 4.30 -24.59 16.60
N LYS A 496 4.84 -24.82 17.78
CA LYS A 496 4.09 -25.19 18.99
C LYS A 496 4.26 -24.16 20.08
N GLU A 497 3.30 -24.13 20.99
CA GLU A 497 3.36 -23.30 22.20
C GLU A 497 4.67 -23.55 22.96
N GLY A 498 5.40 -22.49 23.29
CA GLY A 498 6.66 -22.53 24.01
C GLY A 498 7.92 -22.77 23.15
N ASP A 499 7.81 -23.00 21.84
CA ASP A 499 8.99 -23.03 20.95
C ASP A 499 9.75 -21.70 21.05
N ILE A 500 11.06 -21.75 21.19
CA ILE A 500 11.86 -20.52 21.27
C ILE A 500 12.09 -19.95 19.89
N ILE A 501 11.63 -18.72 19.68
CA ILE A 501 11.81 -17.97 18.45
C ILE A 501 12.95 -16.96 18.63
N GLU A 502 13.88 -16.94 17.67
CA GLU A 502 14.98 -16.00 17.60
C GLU A 502 14.74 -15.04 16.42
N ILE A 503 14.76 -13.72 16.70
CA ILE A 503 14.61 -12.63 15.74
C ILE A 503 15.90 -11.82 15.76
N ASP A 504 16.56 -11.67 14.60
CA ASP A 504 17.72 -10.82 14.40
C ASP A 504 17.51 -9.97 13.14
N ILE A 505 16.82 -8.83 13.30
CA ILE A 505 16.50 -7.91 12.22
C ILE A 505 17.77 -7.34 11.56
N PRO A 506 18.82 -6.93 12.29
CA PRO A 506 20.07 -6.47 11.69
C PRO A 506 20.74 -7.48 10.75
N ASN A 507 20.61 -8.77 11.04
CA ASN A 507 21.19 -9.84 10.23
C ASN A 507 20.16 -10.52 9.31
N ASN A 508 18.93 -9.96 9.19
CA ASN A 508 17.85 -10.45 8.33
C ASN A 508 17.46 -11.92 8.65
N LYS A 509 17.35 -12.28 9.93
CA LYS A 509 17.08 -13.66 10.36
C LYS A 509 15.86 -13.77 11.26
N VAL A 510 15.11 -14.87 11.09
CA VAL A 510 14.05 -15.32 11.97
C VAL A 510 14.03 -16.83 12.01
N ASN A 511 14.22 -17.43 13.21
CA ASN A 511 14.29 -18.88 13.36
C ASN A 511 13.52 -19.35 14.60
N ALA A 512 13.06 -20.59 14.57
CA ALA A 512 12.72 -21.33 15.76
C ALA A 512 13.89 -22.25 16.17
N LYS A 513 14.20 -22.32 17.46
CA LYS A 513 15.21 -23.24 18.02
C LYS A 513 14.62 -24.65 18.14
N VAL A 514 14.18 -25.19 17.00
CA VAL A 514 13.63 -26.53 16.83
C VAL A 514 14.51 -27.26 15.83
N THR A 515 14.86 -28.51 16.12
CA THR A 515 15.74 -29.26 15.21
C THR A 515 15.00 -29.69 13.93
N ASP A 516 15.76 -29.97 12.87
CA ASP A 516 15.20 -30.41 11.59
C ASP A 516 14.46 -31.75 11.75
N GLU A 517 14.96 -32.65 12.62
CA GLU A 517 14.32 -33.94 12.93
C GLU A 517 12.96 -33.74 13.62
N GLU A 518 12.87 -32.80 14.57
CA GLU A 518 11.59 -32.48 15.21
C GLU A 518 10.62 -31.84 14.22
N PHE A 519 11.06 -30.89 13.38
CA PHE A 519 10.21 -30.34 12.32
C PHE A 519 9.75 -31.42 11.32
N ALA A 520 10.62 -32.36 10.95
CA ALA A 520 10.24 -33.48 10.09
C ALA A 520 9.18 -34.38 10.76
N ALA A 521 9.32 -34.67 12.05
CA ALA A 521 8.33 -35.42 12.82
C ALA A 521 6.98 -34.68 12.92
N ARG A 522 7.01 -33.37 13.19
CA ARG A 522 5.80 -32.53 13.21
C ARG A 522 5.13 -32.49 11.84
N ARG A 523 5.89 -32.38 10.76
CA ARG A 523 5.38 -32.38 9.38
C ARG A 523 4.71 -33.71 9.03
N ALA A 524 5.29 -34.84 9.45
CA ALA A 524 4.71 -36.16 9.23
C ALA A 524 3.37 -36.36 9.97
N ALA A 525 3.19 -35.70 11.12
CA ALA A 525 1.96 -35.73 11.92
C ALA A 525 0.97 -34.59 11.58
N TYR A 526 1.35 -33.66 10.70
CA TYR A 526 0.54 -32.48 10.40
C TYR A 526 -0.71 -32.84 9.60
N VAL A 527 -1.84 -32.35 10.08
CA VAL A 527 -3.13 -32.40 9.37
C VAL A 527 -3.56 -30.97 9.07
N ALA A 528 -3.68 -30.66 7.78
CA ALA A 528 -4.10 -29.33 7.37
C ALA A 528 -5.52 -29.02 7.90
N PRO A 529 -5.74 -27.85 8.51
CA PRO A 529 -7.07 -27.46 8.95
C PRO A 529 -8.02 -27.29 7.75
N ALA A 530 -9.31 -27.44 8.00
CA ALA A 530 -10.33 -27.20 6.99
C ALA A 530 -10.29 -25.72 6.54
N PRO A 531 -10.56 -25.42 5.25
CA PRO A 531 -10.62 -24.03 4.78
C PRO A 531 -11.62 -23.20 5.59
N LYS A 532 -11.20 -22.04 6.07
CA LYS A 532 -12.05 -21.11 6.84
C LYS A 532 -13.26 -20.62 6.04
N ILE A 533 -13.13 -20.45 4.71
CA ILE A 533 -14.19 -19.96 3.80
C ILE A 533 -14.25 -20.83 2.56
N THR A 534 -15.43 -21.41 2.28
CA THR A 534 -15.64 -22.40 1.20
C THR A 534 -16.52 -21.90 0.05
N THR A 535 -17.10 -20.71 0.16
CA THR A 535 -18.03 -20.15 -0.84
C THR A 535 -17.72 -18.69 -1.15
N GLY A 536 -18.30 -18.18 -2.25
CA GLY A 536 -18.22 -16.77 -2.64
C GLY A 536 -16.88 -16.37 -3.22
N TRP A 537 -16.60 -15.05 -3.15
CA TRP A 537 -15.39 -14.45 -3.72
C TRP A 537 -14.11 -14.97 -3.07
N LEU A 538 -14.06 -14.97 -1.74
CA LEU A 538 -12.85 -15.37 -1.01
C LEU A 538 -12.48 -16.84 -1.22
N ALA A 539 -13.46 -17.73 -1.42
CA ALA A 539 -13.16 -19.12 -1.76
C ALA A 539 -12.54 -19.29 -3.17
N ARG A 540 -12.94 -18.44 -4.12
CA ARG A 540 -12.31 -18.39 -5.46
C ARG A 540 -10.91 -17.80 -5.38
N TYR A 541 -10.76 -16.70 -4.65
CA TYR A 541 -9.48 -16.05 -4.40
C TYR A 541 -8.47 -17.02 -3.78
N ALA A 542 -8.83 -17.74 -2.71
CA ALA A 542 -7.96 -18.70 -2.05
C ALA A 542 -7.42 -19.82 -2.96
N LYS A 543 -8.16 -20.18 -4.01
CA LYS A 543 -7.74 -21.21 -4.97
C LYS A 543 -6.70 -20.72 -5.97
N LEU A 544 -6.74 -19.42 -6.30
CA LEU A 544 -5.95 -18.83 -7.39
C LEU A 544 -4.79 -17.96 -6.88
N VAL A 545 -4.86 -17.50 -5.62
CA VAL A 545 -3.86 -16.58 -5.09
C VAL A 545 -2.51 -17.28 -4.88
N SER A 546 -1.44 -16.56 -5.26
CA SER A 546 -0.06 -16.95 -5.01
C SER A 546 0.39 -16.63 -3.57
N SER A 547 1.60 -17.02 -3.22
CA SER A 547 2.21 -16.70 -1.92
C SER A 547 2.51 -15.21 -1.77
N ALA A 548 2.66 -14.75 -0.51
CA ALA A 548 2.96 -13.36 -0.20
C ALA A 548 4.31 -12.88 -0.74
N ASN A 549 5.34 -13.75 -0.75
CA ASN A 549 6.66 -13.44 -1.32
C ASN A 549 6.64 -13.17 -2.83
N THR A 550 5.53 -13.47 -3.51
CA THR A 550 5.31 -13.17 -4.94
C THR A 550 4.17 -12.15 -5.16
N GLY A 551 3.80 -11.39 -4.12
CA GLY A 551 2.82 -10.31 -4.19
C GLY A 551 1.38 -10.72 -3.92
N ALA A 552 1.09 -11.98 -3.57
CA ALA A 552 -0.27 -12.52 -3.36
C ALA A 552 -1.21 -12.15 -4.52
N VAL A 553 -0.80 -12.44 -5.75
CA VAL A 553 -1.55 -12.18 -6.99
C VAL A 553 -2.35 -13.41 -7.42
N MET A 554 -3.44 -13.22 -8.13
CA MET A 554 -4.18 -14.34 -8.74
C MET A 554 -3.49 -14.82 -10.00
N LYS A 555 -3.35 -16.15 -10.15
CA LYS A 555 -2.74 -16.84 -11.30
C LYS A 555 -3.68 -17.89 -11.84
#